data_3d1eafb49a22c9ece88b6d72a9c36ebb
#
_entry.id   3d1eafb49a22c9ece88b6d72a9c36ebb
#
_cell.length_a   1.000
_cell.length_b   1.000
_cell.length_c   1.000
_cell.angle_alpha   90.00
_cell.angle_beta   90.00
_cell.angle_gamma   90.00
#
_symmetry.space_group_name_H-M   'P 1'
#
loop_
_entity.id
_entity.type
_entity.pdbx_description
1 polymer ?
#
loop_
_entity_poly.entity_id
_entity_poly.type
_entity_poly.pdbx_seq_one_letter_code
_entity_poly.pdbx_strand_id
1 'polypeptide(L)'
;MTQKDFDKWNEIKKSTNDKPDNFGVHEREIWWLSFGVNVGVEIDGKNEHFDRPALVLRKFNRQMVWILPTTQQARDERFYEKFTFGGETFFIALTQIRTVSTKRFLRKVGMLPLVDFDRVKARVVAFVQKHEDSPSSESSRRPKP
;
A
#
# COMPACT_ATOMS: atom_id res chain seq x y z
N MET A 1 -7.53 5.35 23.48
CA MET A 1 -7.52 5.48 22.02
C MET A 1 -6.98 6.83 21.63
N THR A 2 -6.07 6.84 20.69
CA THR A 2 -5.44 8.09 20.23
C THR A 2 -6.30 8.73 19.15
N GLN A 3 -6.57 10.00 19.32
CA GLN A 3 -7.28 10.77 18.30
C GLN A 3 -6.36 11.06 17.13
N LYS A 4 -6.88 10.93 15.91
CA LYS A 4 -6.11 11.23 14.70
C LYS A 4 -5.98 12.73 14.52
N ASP A 5 -4.80 13.18 14.13
CA ASP A 5 -4.50 14.62 13.97
C ASP A 5 -4.66 15.02 12.50
N PHE A 6 -5.89 15.23 12.09
CA PHE A 6 -6.21 15.64 10.72
C PHE A 6 -5.71 17.05 10.42
N ASP A 7 -5.69 17.93 11.41
CA ASP A 7 -5.29 19.32 11.19
C ASP A 7 -3.80 19.41 10.85
N LYS A 8 -2.96 18.69 11.59
CA LYS A 8 -1.53 18.65 11.29
C LYS A 8 -1.28 18.04 9.93
N TRP A 9 -1.99 16.97 9.61
CA TRP A 9 -1.88 16.33 8.29
C TRP A 9 -2.27 17.29 7.18
N ASN A 10 -3.31 18.09 7.39
CA ASN A 10 -3.74 19.05 6.39
C ASN A 10 -2.64 20.03 6.02
N GLU A 11 -1.86 20.50 7.00
CA GLU A 11 -0.73 21.39 6.74
C GLU A 11 0.36 20.71 5.93
N ILE A 12 0.68 19.46 6.27
CA ILE A 12 1.67 18.67 5.53
C ILE A 12 1.18 18.44 4.10
N LYS A 13 -0.12 18.16 3.94
CA LYS A 13 -0.71 17.90 2.63
C LYS A 13 -0.59 19.12 1.72
N LYS A 14 -0.83 20.31 2.26
CA LYS A 14 -0.67 21.56 1.49
C LYS A 14 0.74 21.70 0.97
N SER A 15 1.73 21.48 1.84
CA SER A 15 3.13 21.55 1.47
C SER A 15 3.50 20.50 0.41
N THR A 16 2.98 19.29 0.58
CA THR A 16 3.23 18.20 -0.37
C THR A 16 2.67 18.54 -1.75
N ASN A 17 1.50 19.18 -1.79
CA ASN A 17 0.88 19.55 -3.05
C ASN A 17 1.70 20.57 -3.84
N ASP A 18 2.54 21.34 -3.15
CA ASP A 18 3.38 22.35 -3.80
C ASP A 18 4.70 21.79 -4.32
N LYS A 19 5.01 20.52 -4.05
CA LYS A 19 6.22 19.88 -4.53
C LYS A 19 6.13 19.55 -6.01
N PRO A 20 7.28 19.42 -6.70
CA PRO A 20 7.26 18.90 -8.09
C PRO A 20 6.93 17.42 -8.10
N ASP A 21 6.50 16.93 -9.27
CA ASP A 21 6.33 15.50 -9.47
C ASP A 21 7.67 14.78 -9.38
N ASN A 22 7.67 13.56 -8.88
CA ASN A 22 8.87 12.74 -8.78
C ASN A 22 8.93 11.78 -9.97
N PHE A 23 9.78 12.06 -10.93
CA PHE A 23 9.90 11.26 -12.15
C PHE A 23 10.70 9.98 -11.94
N GLY A 24 11.36 9.84 -10.80
CA GLY A 24 12.20 8.67 -10.51
C GLY A 24 11.46 7.48 -9.93
N VAL A 25 10.14 7.54 -9.83
CA VAL A 25 9.32 6.47 -9.26
C VAL A 25 9.00 5.43 -10.32
N HIS A 26 9.24 4.15 -10.02
CA HIS A 26 9.00 3.05 -10.95
C HIS A 26 8.27 1.90 -10.25
N GLU A 27 7.61 1.08 -11.04
CA GLU A 27 6.91 -0.12 -10.54
C GLU A 27 7.87 -1.04 -9.82
N ARG A 28 7.36 -1.76 -8.81
CA ARG A 28 8.10 -2.72 -8.02
C ARG A 28 8.99 -2.10 -6.94
N GLU A 29 9.18 -0.80 -6.98
CA GLU A 29 9.97 -0.10 -5.97
C GLU A 29 9.16 0.09 -4.68
N ILE A 30 9.88 0.10 -3.56
CA ILE A 30 9.32 0.44 -2.25
C ILE A 30 9.89 1.78 -1.85
N TRP A 31 8.99 2.71 -1.51
CA TRP A 31 9.35 4.08 -1.17
C TRP A 31 8.66 4.50 0.13
N TRP A 32 9.31 5.35 0.88
CA TRP A 32 8.64 6.13 1.92
C TRP A 32 7.80 7.21 1.25
N LEU A 33 6.53 7.29 1.66
CA LEU A 33 5.61 8.29 1.14
C LEU A 33 5.10 9.17 2.27
N SER A 34 4.78 10.43 1.93
CA SER A 34 3.94 11.28 2.75
C SER A 34 2.52 10.70 2.65
N PHE A 35 2.18 9.82 3.60
CA PHE A 35 1.02 8.94 3.48
C PHE A 35 -0.26 9.57 4.00
N GLY A 36 -0.20 10.14 5.19
CA GLY A 36 -1.31 10.89 5.76
C GLY A 36 -2.09 10.17 6.84
N VAL A 37 -3.16 10.82 7.25
CA VAL A 37 -4.10 10.31 8.23
C VAL A 37 -5.42 10.10 7.50
N ASN A 38 -6.03 8.94 7.69
CA ASN A 38 -7.19 8.55 6.92
C ASN A 38 -8.34 8.16 7.84
N VAL A 39 -9.42 7.62 7.28
CA VAL A 39 -10.65 7.39 8.03
C VAL A 39 -10.77 5.91 8.41
N GLY A 40 -11.08 5.64 9.68
CA GLY A 40 -11.40 4.30 10.14
C GLY A 40 -10.34 3.27 9.84
N VAL A 41 -10.71 2.22 9.10
CA VAL A 41 -9.83 1.09 8.79
C VAL A 41 -8.78 1.42 7.73
N GLU A 42 -8.90 2.55 7.06
CA GLU A 42 -7.89 2.98 6.08
C GLU A 42 -6.57 3.20 6.80
N ILE A 43 -5.50 2.66 6.22
CA ILE A 43 -4.21 2.69 6.88
C ILE A 43 -3.64 4.11 6.93
N ASP A 44 -3.02 4.45 8.05
CA ASP A 44 -2.42 5.78 8.25
C ASP A 44 -0.91 5.71 8.10
N GLY A 45 -0.29 6.89 7.92
CA GLY A 45 1.15 7.03 8.05
C GLY A 45 1.57 6.87 9.50
N LYS A 46 2.88 6.68 9.68
CA LYS A 46 3.51 6.57 11.00
C LYS A 46 4.20 7.89 11.33
N ASN A 47 4.79 7.96 12.50
CA ASN A 47 5.59 9.07 13.01
C ASN A 47 4.82 10.40 12.96
N GLU A 48 5.50 11.47 13.32
CA GLU A 48 4.87 12.79 13.42
C GLU A 48 4.63 13.45 12.06
N HIS A 49 5.17 12.87 10.98
CA HIS A 49 4.95 13.37 9.62
C HIS A 49 3.97 12.52 8.83
N PHE A 50 3.45 11.46 9.44
CA PHE A 50 2.47 10.54 8.83
C PHE A 50 3.04 9.85 7.58
N ASP A 51 4.30 9.43 7.66
CA ASP A 51 4.98 8.72 6.57
C ASP A 51 4.74 7.20 6.68
N ARG A 52 4.81 6.51 5.57
CA ARG A 52 4.72 5.05 5.54
C ARG A 52 5.40 4.53 4.27
N PRO A 53 6.09 3.39 4.36
CA PRO A 53 6.60 2.75 3.15
C PRO A 53 5.46 2.12 2.36
N ALA A 54 5.58 2.14 1.04
CA ALA A 54 4.58 1.53 0.17
C ALA A 54 5.25 0.97 -1.07
N LEU A 55 4.62 -0.05 -1.63
CA LEU A 55 5.03 -0.69 -2.88
C LEU A 55 4.35 0.02 -4.05
N VAL A 56 5.12 0.36 -5.07
CA VAL A 56 4.56 0.89 -6.32
C VAL A 56 4.04 -0.29 -7.14
N LEU A 57 2.72 -0.41 -7.21
CA LEU A 57 2.08 -1.53 -7.89
C LEU A 57 1.97 -1.29 -9.39
N ARG A 58 1.63 -0.07 -9.78
CA ARG A 58 1.39 0.27 -11.18
C ARG A 58 1.72 1.74 -11.40
N LYS A 59 2.45 2.04 -12.48
CA LYS A 59 2.73 3.42 -12.87
C LYS A 59 1.95 3.72 -14.14
N PHE A 60 1.10 4.73 -14.08
CA PHE A 60 0.28 5.13 -15.24
C PHE A 60 0.96 6.22 -16.03
N ASN A 61 1.59 7.16 -15.34
CA ASN A 61 2.34 8.24 -15.98
C ASN A 61 3.27 8.85 -14.92
N ARG A 62 3.89 9.98 -15.22
CA ARG A 62 4.84 10.62 -14.32
C ARG A 62 4.21 11.18 -13.05
N GLN A 63 2.90 11.31 -13.01
CA GLN A 63 2.18 11.96 -11.92
C GLN A 63 1.37 11.01 -11.09
N MET A 64 0.97 9.87 -11.64
CA MET A 64 -0.06 9.02 -11.04
C MET A 64 0.37 7.57 -10.99
N VAL A 65 0.34 6.99 -9.79
CA VAL A 65 0.66 5.58 -9.57
C VAL A 65 -0.35 4.95 -8.61
N TRP A 66 -0.42 3.64 -8.66
CA TRP A 66 -1.09 2.85 -7.63
C TRP A 66 -0.06 2.32 -6.66
N ILE A 67 -0.37 2.41 -5.36
CA ILE A 67 0.50 1.88 -4.32
C ILE A 67 -0.27 0.95 -3.39
N LEU A 68 0.50 0.09 -2.73
CA LEU A 68 0.02 -0.74 -1.62
C LEU A 68 0.89 -0.42 -0.40
N PRO A 69 0.30 0.01 0.70
CA PRO A 69 1.10 0.33 1.89
C PRO A 69 1.67 -0.93 2.53
N THR A 70 2.78 -0.77 3.23
CA THR A 70 3.42 -1.86 3.97
C THR A 70 3.40 -1.57 5.45
N THR A 71 3.50 -2.62 6.27
CA THR A 71 3.57 -2.51 7.72
C THR A 71 4.51 -3.60 8.26
N GLN A 72 5.17 -3.32 9.37
CA GLN A 72 6.00 -4.32 10.04
C GLN A 72 5.22 -5.12 11.07
N GLN A 73 4.02 -4.69 11.42
CA GLN A 73 3.17 -5.42 12.36
C GLN A 73 2.58 -6.65 11.67
N ALA A 74 2.59 -7.78 12.39
CA ALA A 74 1.97 -9.00 11.87
C ALA A 74 0.50 -8.77 11.57
N ARG A 75 0.05 -9.27 10.41
CA ARG A 75 -1.32 -9.07 9.92
C ARG A 75 -1.89 -10.38 9.42
N ASP A 76 -3.19 -10.39 9.22
CA ASP A 76 -3.93 -11.51 8.67
C ASP A 76 -3.50 -11.74 7.22
N GLU A 77 -2.88 -12.88 6.96
CA GLU A 77 -2.31 -13.14 5.63
C GLU A 77 -3.37 -13.45 4.56
N ARG A 78 -4.65 -13.46 4.92
CA ARG A 78 -5.71 -13.48 3.91
C ARG A 78 -5.71 -12.18 3.11
N PHE A 79 -5.33 -11.07 3.74
CA PHE A 79 -5.39 -9.74 3.14
C PHE A 79 -4.02 -9.09 3.00
N TYR A 80 -2.96 -9.76 3.44
CA TYR A 80 -1.61 -9.21 3.45
C TYR A 80 -0.65 -10.24 2.88
N GLU A 81 0.32 -9.75 2.11
CA GLU A 81 1.40 -10.61 1.61
C GLU A 81 2.62 -10.36 2.50
N LYS A 82 3.14 -11.42 3.09
CA LYS A 82 4.33 -11.37 3.94
C LYS A 82 5.59 -11.46 3.08
N PHE A 83 6.56 -10.63 3.37
CA PHE A 83 7.85 -10.69 2.68
C PHE A 83 8.97 -10.25 3.62
N THR A 84 10.20 -10.64 3.29
CA THR A 84 11.39 -10.28 4.04
C THR A 84 12.25 -9.35 3.19
N PHE A 85 12.68 -8.25 3.79
CA PHE A 85 13.49 -7.25 3.08
C PHE A 85 14.49 -6.66 4.08
N GLY A 86 15.78 -6.68 3.73
CA GLY A 86 16.80 -6.16 4.63
C GLY A 86 16.87 -6.87 5.97
N GLY A 87 16.53 -8.15 6.01
CA GLY A 87 16.54 -8.94 7.24
C GLY A 87 15.33 -8.74 8.13
N GLU A 88 14.37 -7.93 7.71
CA GLU A 88 13.16 -7.66 8.49
C GLU A 88 11.92 -8.16 7.75
N THR A 89 10.89 -8.49 8.52
CA THR A 89 9.64 -8.99 7.97
C THR A 89 8.64 -7.83 7.83
N PHE A 90 8.03 -7.76 6.66
CA PHE A 90 7.03 -6.76 6.33
C PHE A 90 5.78 -7.45 5.80
N PHE A 91 4.68 -6.72 5.83
CA PHE A 91 3.41 -7.17 5.28
C PHE A 91 2.87 -6.11 4.32
N ILE A 92 2.51 -6.52 3.12
CA ILE A 92 1.93 -5.64 2.09
C ILE A 92 0.41 -5.72 2.20
N ALA A 93 -0.24 -4.58 2.39
CA ALA A 93 -1.69 -4.52 2.55
C ALA A 93 -2.37 -4.60 1.19
N LEU A 94 -2.75 -5.80 0.78
CA LEU A 94 -3.27 -6.06 -0.57
C LEU A 94 -4.61 -5.38 -0.86
N THR A 95 -5.39 -5.11 0.17
CA THR A 95 -6.72 -4.50 0.03
C THR A 95 -6.70 -2.98 0.11
N GLN A 96 -5.55 -2.38 0.41
CA GLN A 96 -5.46 -0.93 0.63
C GLN A 96 -4.82 -0.21 -0.55
N ILE A 97 -5.17 -0.64 -1.75
CA ILE A 97 -4.68 -0.02 -2.98
C ILE A 97 -5.16 1.43 -3.06
N ARG A 98 -4.26 2.32 -3.42
CA ARG A 98 -4.57 3.75 -3.54
C ARG A 98 -3.93 4.32 -4.79
N THR A 99 -4.65 5.25 -5.42
CA THR A 99 -4.06 6.15 -6.41
C THR A 99 -3.41 7.30 -5.66
N VAL A 100 -2.15 7.54 -5.93
CA VAL A 100 -1.43 8.66 -5.31
C VAL A 100 -0.63 9.44 -6.34
N SER A 101 -0.38 10.69 -6.02
CA SER A 101 0.52 11.55 -6.79
C SER A 101 1.97 11.19 -6.46
N THR A 102 2.85 11.24 -7.46
CA THR A 102 4.29 11.05 -7.24
C THR A 102 4.89 12.17 -6.40
N LYS A 103 4.17 13.26 -6.17
CA LYS A 103 4.58 14.32 -5.24
C LYS A 103 4.74 13.83 -3.81
N ARG A 104 4.08 12.72 -3.44
CA ARG A 104 4.13 12.17 -2.09
C ARG A 104 5.41 11.38 -1.80
N PHE A 105 6.18 11.03 -2.81
CA PHE A 105 7.32 10.12 -2.68
C PHE A 105 8.53 10.85 -2.09
N LEU A 106 9.05 10.31 -1.00
CA LEU A 106 10.13 10.94 -0.21
C LEU A 106 11.49 10.33 -0.51
N ARG A 107 11.65 9.02 -0.26
CA ARG A 107 12.91 8.35 -0.53
C ARG A 107 12.68 6.88 -0.83
N LYS A 108 13.51 6.34 -1.69
CA LYS A 108 13.43 4.94 -2.09
C LYS A 108 14.06 4.05 -1.03
N VAL A 109 13.35 2.97 -0.69
CA VAL A 109 13.85 1.95 0.24
C VAL A 109 14.58 0.86 -0.53
N GLY A 110 14.00 0.40 -1.63
CA GLY A 110 14.55 -0.68 -2.42
C GLY A 110 13.56 -1.17 -3.47
N MET A 111 13.74 -2.40 -3.89
CA MET A 111 12.92 -3.01 -4.93
C MET A 111 12.50 -4.40 -4.50
N LEU A 112 11.21 -4.69 -4.59
CA LEU A 112 10.71 -6.02 -4.26
C LEU A 112 11.18 -7.02 -5.32
N PRO A 113 11.67 -8.22 -4.92
CA PRO A 113 12.03 -9.23 -5.90
C PRO A 113 10.89 -9.54 -6.86
N LEU A 114 11.23 -9.83 -8.10
CA LEU A 114 10.22 -10.03 -9.15
C LEU A 114 9.23 -11.14 -8.82
N VAL A 115 9.71 -12.24 -8.25
CA VAL A 115 8.85 -13.36 -7.84
C VAL A 115 7.80 -12.90 -6.84
N ASP A 116 8.21 -12.09 -5.86
CA ASP A 116 7.29 -11.56 -4.86
C ASP A 116 6.31 -10.57 -5.48
N PHE A 117 6.81 -9.73 -6.38
CA PHE A 117 5.96 -8.75 -7.06
C PHE A 117 4.88 -9.41 -7.90
N ASP A 118 5.25 -10.47 -8.63
CA ASP A 118 4.28 -11.21 -9.45
C ASP A 118 3.21 -11.85 -8.57
N ARG A 119 3.60 -12.37 -7.41
CA ARG A 119 2.64 -12.96 -6.46
C ARG A 119 1.69 -11.91 -5.90
N VAL A 120 2.21 -10.73 -5.56
CA VAL A 120 1.37 -9.62 -5.08
C VAL A 120 0.34 -9.23 -6.14
N LYS A 121 0.77 -9.07 -7.38
CA LYS A 121 -0.14 -8.70 -8.46
C LYS A 121 -1.22 -9.75 -8.65
N ALA A 122 -0.84 -11.02 -8.65
CA ALA A 122 -1.79 -12.12 -8.82
C ALA A 122 -2.84 -12.10 -7.70
N ARG A 123 -2.42 -11.85 -6.46
CA ARG A 123 -3.35 -11.80 -5.33
C ARG A 123 -4.31 -10.61 -5.43
N VAL A 124 -3.81 -9.45 -5.86
CA VAL A 124 -4.68 -8.27 -6.06
C VAL A 124 -5.73 -8.56 -7.14
N VAL A 125 -5.30 -9.16 -8.24
CA VAL A 125 -6.22 -9.53 -9.32
C VAL A 125 -7.27 -10.51 -8.81
N ALA A 126 -6.88 -11.48 -7.99
CA ALA A 126 -7.82 -12.46 -7.43
C ALA A 126 -8.90 -11.78 -6.58
N PHE A 127 -8.56 -10.77 -5.80
CA PHE A 127 -9.57 -10.01 -5.04
C PHE A 127 -10.58 -9.34 -5.96
N VAL A 128 -10.11 -8.75 -7.05
CA VAL A 128 -10.99 -8.08 -8.02
C VAL A 128 -11.92 -9.09 -8.70
N GLN A 129 -11.41 -10.27 -9.01
CA GLN A 129 -12.18 -11.32 -9.70
C GLN A 129 -13.09 -12.10 -8.75
N LYS A 130 -12.93 -11.96 -7.44
CA LYS A 130 -13.70 -12.71 -6.45
C LYS A 130 -13.56 -14.22 -6.57
N HIS A 131 -12.39 -14.71 -6.90
CA HIS A 131 -12.11 -16.13 -6.88
C HIS A 131 -12.07 -16.63 -5.44
N GLU A 132 -12.86 -17.59 -5.18
CA GLU A 132 -12.87 -18.17 -3.84
C GLU A 132 -11.86 -19.25 -3.70
N ASP A 133 -12.32 -19.04 -4.01
CA ASP A 133 -12.00 -19.70 -3.69
C ASP A 133 -11.99 -20.23 -2.93
N SER A 134 -12.51 -20.14 -3.28
CA SER A 134 -12.62 -20.46 -2.55
C SER A 134 -12.75 -20.92 -1.88
N PRO A 135 -13.01 -21.18 -1.61
CA PRO A 135 -13.32 -21.63 -0.86
C PRO A 135 -13.58 -22.00 -0.29
N SER A 136 -13.77 -22.01 -0.57
CA SER A 136 -13.95 -22.31 0.01
C SER A 136 -14.36 -22.32 0.43
N SER A 137 -14.58 -22.32 0.24
CA SER A 137 -14.92 -22.36 0.58
C SER A 137 -15.64 -22.19 0.91
N GLU A 138 -16.07 -22.14 0.79
CA GLU A 138 -16.73 -22.11 0.92
C GLU A 138 -17.38 -22.34 0.69
N SER A 139 -17.63 -22.53 0.31
CA SER A 139 -18.16 -22.85 -0.01
C SER A 139 -18.78 -23.01 -0.17
N SER A 140 -18.85 -23.03 -0.52
CA SER A 140 -19.32 -23.25 -0.53
C SER A 140 -20.02 -22.98 -0.29
N ARG A 141 -20.35 -22.79 -0.16
CA ARG A 141 -20.90 -22.47 0.09
C ARG A 141 -21.83 -22.07 -0.04
N ARG A 142 -22.21 -22.13 -0.21
CA ARG A 142 -22.99 -21.81 -0.43
C ARG A 142 -23.87 -22.03 -1.05
N PRO A 143 -24.19 -22.03 -1.10
CA PRO A 143 -24.90 -22.22 -1.67
C PRO A 143 -25.45 -21.88 -2.42
N LYS A 144 -25.69 -21.84 -2.81
CA LYS A 144 -25.89 -21.44 -3.35
C LYS A 144 -26.53 -21.19 -3.84
N PRO A 145 -26.99 -20.75 -4.09
CA PRO A 145 -27.43 -20.44 -4.46
C PRO A 145 -27.60 -20.58 -4.87
#